data_8c23a2356f084b033164ada67d1f761e
#
_entry.id   8c23a2356f084b033164ada67d1f761e
#
_cell.length_a   1.000
_cell.length_b   1.000
_cell.length_c   1.000
_cell.angle_alpha   90.00
_cell.angle_beta   90.00
_cell.angle_gamma   90.00
#
_symmetry.space_group_name_H-M   'P 1'
#
loop_
_entity.id
_entity.type
_entity.pdbx_description
1 polymer ?
#
loop_
_entity_poly.entity_id
_entity_poly.type
_entity_poly.pdbx_seq_one_letter_code
_entity_poly.pdbx_strand_id
1 'polypeptide(L)'
;MSKSTESWGSRVGLILAMAGNAVGLGNFLRFPVQAVQNGGGTFIIPYLVCFVLMGIPLLFIEWSSGRYGGRFGNHSTPYILDSMVKGRVLKYIGVFGIFTNIAVVSYYAFIESWTMSYVYHSVIGTFEGLSQAEVAQFFSSYTDVTQSTTGIPYEAIVFYVICLIINTYILSKGLGGVEKAAKIGMPLLILFGAVLAVRGLTLGTSGASEAFPLANALDGINFLWTPQYDSLLSPKVWLAAAGQMFFTLSVGMGTIHCYAAYVKSRDDIALNSVSAGFMNEFVEVVLGSAVVVPIAAGYLGLDWVINNAGFGMAFQTMPYLFQQWGPALAMGAGVMWFGLLFFAGITSSLAMGTPWMGFMRDEFGWGRNKGAWSFGLLALILGLPTVFFFKQGVFDDYDYWAGTVSLVAFAFFEVILFSWIFGINKGWDELNRGSDIKIPLFFKFVMKYVTPVLLGFVFFSSLPDIYDNLTHKNTYNNSSFADEYYAEKFASEEDFEAVASAVTETSVTFAFTNTRMKYDKVASKMIEETFEDSKTYEFEKGQRVTVKAGDKVKAGDVIAKGEFTNAVFYKNIGRLMLLILFGFICILVYVAYNKRNREGRVSN
;
A
#
# COMPACT_ATOMS: atom_id res chain seq x y z
N MET A 1 39.29 4.14 18.59
CA MET A 1 38.30 5.23 18.45
C MET A 1 36.92 4.58 18.53
N SER A 2 36.15 4.85 19.57
CA SER A 2 34.75 4.43 19.68
C SER A 2 33.99 5.03 18.49
N LYS A 3 33.52 4.20 17.55
CA LYS A 3 32.58 4.63 16.53
C LYS A 3 31.36 5.16 17.28
N SER A 4 31.07 6.45 17.21
CA SER A 4 29.82 7.00 17.74
C SER A 4 28.67 6.22 17.10
N THR A 5 28.01 5.42 17.89
CA THR A 5 26.83 4.68 17.45
C THR A 5 25.75 5.71 17.10
N GLU A 6 25.29 5.70 15.86
CA GLU A 6 24.18 6.53 15.41
C GLU A 6 22.95 6.22 16.30
N SER A 7 22.25 7.26 16.74
CA SER A 7 21.05 7.13 17.58
C SER A 7 20.05 8.23 17.20
N TRP A 8 18.79 8.01 17.55
CA TRP A 8 17.76 9.02 17.39
C TRP A 8 18.05 10.25 18.23
N GLY A 9 17.83 11.43 17.65
CA GLY A 9 18.12 12.71 18.29
C GLY A 9 17.09 13.06 19.39
N SER A 10 15.85 12.61 19.26
CA SER A 10 14.79 12.86 20.22
C SER A 10 13.72 11.76 20.22
N ARG A 11 13.01 11.59 21.36
CA ARG A 11 11.87 10.66 21.49
C ARG A 11 10.74 11.04 20.50
N VAL A 12 10.42 12.32 20.40
CA VAL A 12 9.41 12.81 19.45
C VAL A 12 9.81 12.52 18.00
N GLY A 13 11.07 12.75 17.64
CA GLY A 13 11.57 12.44 16.30
C GLY A 13 11.52 10.95 15.98
N LEU A 14 11.82 10.09 16.95
CA LEU A 14 11.67 8.63 16.82
C LEU A 14 10.19 8.25 16.57
N ILE A 15 9.26 8.76 17.39
CA ILE A 15 7.83 8.45 17.25
C ILE A 15 7.31 8.95 15.90
N LEU A 16 7.67 10.17 15.48
CA LEU A 16 7.25 10.71 14.18
C LEU A 16 7.86 9.94 12.99
N ALA A 17 9.12 9.49 13.10
CA ALA A 17 9.73 8.66 12.06
C ALA A 17 9.08 7.28 11.98
N MET A 18 8.75 6.67 13.11
CA MET A 18 8.04 5.39 13.17
C MET A 18 6.59 5.52 12.69
N ALA A 19 5.89 6.57 13.12
CA ALA A 19 4.55 6.86 12.62
C ALA A 19 4.57 7.17 11.12
N GLY A 20 5.57 7.93 10.62
CA GLY A 20 5.73 8.19 9.19
C GLY A 20 6.13 6.97 8.37
N ASN A 21 6.73 5.93 8.97
CA ASN A 21 6.90 4.64 8.32
C ASN A 21 5.56 3.91 8.13
N ALA A 22 4.66 4.02 9.12
CA ALA A 22 3.33 3.41 9.07
C ALA A 22 2.35 4.27 8.25
N VAL A 23 2.30 5.59 8.49
CA VAL A 23 1.44 6.51 7.74
C VAL A 23 1.98 6.70 6.33
N GLY A 24 1.45 5.94 5.40
CA GLY A 24 1.85 5.93 4.00
C GLY A 24 0.70 6.31 3.05
N LEU A 25 0.92 6.05 1.77
CA LEU A 25 -0.10 6.25 0.73
C LEU A 25 -1.36 5.44 1.00
N GLY A 26 -1.23 4.27 1.63
CA GLY A 26 -2.35 3.37 1.93
C GLY A 26 -3.44 3.98 2.81
N ASN A 27 -3.08 4.85 3.74
CA ASN A 27 -4.03 5.49 4.66
C ASN A 27 -5.08 6.36 3.93
N PHE A 28 -4.70 6.94 2.80
CA PHE A 28 -5.56 7.83 2.03
C PHE A 28 -6.04 7.25 0.70
N LEU A 29 -5.31 6.28 0.13
CA LEU A 29 -5.63 5.68 -1.16
C LEU A 29 -6.32 4.32 -1.02
N ARG A 30 -5.90 3.49 -0.07
CA ARG A 30 -6.38 2.12 0.07
C ARG A 30 -7.45 1.97 1.14
N PHE A 31 -7.25 2.54 2.33
CA PHE A 31 -8.21 2.39 3.44
C PHE A 31 -9.62 2.87 3.08
N PRO A 32 -9.83 4.09 2.52
CA PRO A 32 -11.18 4.53 2.17
C PRO A 32 -11.85 3.60 1.16
N VAL A 33 -11.09 3.10 0.19
CA VAL A 33 -11.57 2.15 -0.82
C VAL A 33 -11.97 0.82 -0.17
N GLN A 34 -11.11 0.26 0.68
CA GLN A 34 -11.40 -0.98 1.41
C GLN A 34 -12.63 -0.83 2.31
N ALA A 35 -12.76 0.30 3.01
CA ALA A 35 -13.92 0.58 3.82
C ALA A 35 -15.21 0.64 2.98
N VAL A 36 -15.19 1.35 1.85
CA VAL A 36 -16.35 1.45 0.95
C VAL A 36 -16.73 0.07 0.38
N GLN A 37 -15.78 -0.68 -0.14
CA GLN A 37 -16.02 -1.99 -0.78
C GLN A 37 -16.46 -3.08 0.20
N ASN A 38 -16.17 -2.91 1.50
CA ASN A 38 -16.48 -3.89 2.55
C ASN A 38 -17.57 -3.42 3.53
N GLY A 39 -18.50 -2.56 3.07
CA GLY A 39 -19.70 -2.19 3.84
C GLY A 39 -19.52 -1.01 4.78
N GLY A 40 -18.62 -0.08 4.46
CA GLY A 40 -18.46 1.19 5.19
C GLY A 40 -18.07 0.99 6.66
N GLY A 41 -18.90 1.46 7.58
CA GLY A 41 -18.63 1.38 9.02
C GLY A 41 -18.49 -0.04 9.57
N THR A 42 -19.02 -1.04 8.88
CA THR A 42 -18.83 -2.45 9.25
C THR A 42 -17.36 -2.86 9.17
N PHE A 43 -16.63 -2.38 8.16
CA PHE A 43 -15.22 -2.70 7.96
C PHE A 43 -14.33 -2.22 9.12
N ILE A 44 -14.68 -1.10 9.76
CA ILE A 44 -13.90 -0.54 10.87
C ILE A 44 -13.84 -1.50 12.07
N ILE A 45 -14.90 -2.28 12.32
CA ILE A 45 -14.95 -3.22 13.46
C ILE A 45 -13.89 -4.33 13.34
N PRO A 46 -13.91 -5.20 12.28
CA PRO A 46 -12.85 -6.21 12.11
C PRO A 46 -11.47 -5.60 11.95
N TYR A 47 -11.34 -4.40 11.35
CA TYR A 47 -10.09 -3.69 11.23
C TYR A 47 -9.48 -3.36 12.61
N LEU A 48 -10.25 -2.77 13.53
CA LEU A 48 -9.79 -2.49 14.89
C LEU A 48 -9.53 -3.77 15.70
N VAL A 49 -10.30 -4.84 15.50
CA VAL A 49 -10.01 -6.14 16.11
C VAL A 49 -8.69 -6.70 15.60
N CYS A 50 -8.42 -6.65 14.30
CA CYS A 50 -7.13 -7.04 13.72
C CYS A 50 -5.98 -6.16 14.24
N PHE A 51 -6.20 -4.85 14.42
CA PHE A 51 -5.21 -3.96 15.03
C PHE A 51 -4.82 -4.42 16.44
N VAL A 52 -5.80 -4.77 17.29
CA VAL A 52 -5.53 -5.22 18.67
C VAL A 52 -4.90 -6.62 18.72
N LEU A 53 -5.34 -7.57 17.86
CA LEU A 53 -4.92 -8.97 17.92
C LEU A 53 -3.68 -9.29 17.07
N MET A 54 -3.39 -8.47 16.07
CA MET A 54 -2.27 -8.68 15.13
C MET A 54 -1.36 -7.45 15.08
N GLY A 55 -1.89 -6.25 14.87
CA GLY A 55 -1.13 -5.02 14.70
C GLY A 55 -0.29 -4.67 15.91
N ILE A 56 -0.89 -4.43 17.07
CA ILE A 56 -0.17 -4.11 18.32
C ILE A 56 0.82 -5.23 18.71
N PRO A 57 0.45 -6.52 18.68
CA PRO A 57 1.41 -7.60 18.94
C PRO A 57 2.61 -7.60 18.01
N LEU A 58 2.42 -7.39 16.70
CA LEU A 58 3.52 -7.30 15.74
C LEU A 58 4.41 -6.10 16.01
N LEU A 59 3.84 -4.92 16.29
CA LEU A 59 4.61 -3.76 16.71
C LEU A 59 5.48 -4.09 17.93
N PHE A 60 4.94 -4.74 18.96
CA PHE A 60 5.70 -5.14 20.13
C PHE A 60 6.83 -6.11 19.80
N ILE A 61 6.59 -7.06 18.90
CA ILE A 61 7.58 -8.06 18.46
C ILE A 61 8.72 -7.37 17.72
N GLU A 62 8.40 -6.55 16.71
CA GLU A 62 9.41 -5.91 15.87
C GLU A 62 10.24 -4.87 16.62
N TRP A 63 9.61 -4.04 17.47
CA TRP A 63 10.33 -3.09 18.30
C TRP A 63 11.24 -3.79 19.32
N SER A 64 10.76 -4.87 19.96
CA SER A 64 11.54 -5.63 20.92
C SER A 64 12.72 -6.35 20.28
N SER A 65 12.48 -7.00 19.14
CA SER A 65 13.51 -7.69 18.36
C SER A 65 14.58 -6.71 17.86
N GLY A 66 14.17 -5.57 17.33
CA GLY A 66 15.06 -4.53 16.85
C GLY A 66 15.96 -3.98 17.95
N ARG A 67 15.39 -3.53 19.09
CA ARG A 67 16.17 -3.05 20.23
C ARG A 67 17.09 -4.14 20.79
N TYR A 68 16.60 -5.37 20.87
CA TYR A 68 17.43 -6.52 21.32
C TYR A 68 18.66 -6.70 20.43
N GLY A 69 18.47 -6.76 19.10
CA GLY A 69 19.58 -6.90 18.14
C GLY A 69 20.53 -5.71 18.14
N GLY A 70 19.98 -4.49 18.27
CA GLY A 70 20.75 -3.25 18.32
C GLY A 70 21.76 -3.19 19.48
N ARG A 71 21.46 -3.82 20.62
CA ARG A 71 22.42 -3.94 21.75
C ARG A 71 23.68 -4.70 21.40
N PHE A 72 23.61 -5.59 20.40
CA PHE A 72 24.76 -6.33 19.89
C PHE A 72 25.40 -5.66 18.66
N GLY A 73 24.98 -4.44 18.33
CA GLY A 73 25.48 -3.69 17.17
C GLY A 73 24.92 -4.19 15.83
N ASN A 74 23.79 -4.89 15.83
CA ASN A 74 23.13 -5.38 14.63
C ASN A 74 21.96 -4.44 14.27
N HIS A 75 22.00 -3.84 13.06
CA HIS A 75 21.01 -2.88 12.61
C HIS A 75 20.32 -3.32 11.31
N SER A 76 20.38 -4.59 10.99
CA SER A 76 19.71 -5.20 9.85
C SER A 76 19.04 -6.51 10.24
N THR A 77 17.92 -6.81 9.62
CA THR A 77 17.04 -7.95 9.96
C THR A 77 17.77 -9.30 10.00
N PRO A 78 18.71 -9.66 9.08
CA PRO A 78 19.40 -10.93 9.17
C PRO A 78 20.11 -11.14 10.51
N TYR A 79 20.85 -10.14 10.98
CA TYR A 79 21.64 -10.27 12.19
C TYR A 79 20.91 -9.85 13.46
N ILE A 80 19.84 -9.08 13.36
CA ILE A 80 18.89 -8.88 14.46
C ILE A 80 18.28 -10.23 14.83
N LEU A 81 17.74 -10.98 13.87
CA LEU A 81 17.12 -12.29 14.12
C LEU A 81 18.16 -13.34 14.55
N ASP A 82 19.34 -13.35 13.94
CA ASP A 82 20.45 -14.23 14.32
C ASP A 82 20.92 -14.01 15.78
N SER A 83 20.83 -12.77 16.29
CA SER A 83 21.18 -12.45 17.69
C SER A 83 20.18 -12.98 18.71
N MET A 84 18.93 -13.22 18.30
CA MET A 84 17.88 -13.73 19.17
C MET A 84 18.03 -15.24 19.42
N VAL A 85 18.39 -15.97 18.38
CA VAL A 85 18.52 -17.43 18.44
C VAL A 85 19.73 -17.86 17.63
N LYS A 86 20.62 -18.63 18.26
CA LYS A 86 21.77 -19.19 17.58
C LYS A 86 21.35 -20.26 16.57
N GLY A 87 21.59 -20.01 15.29
CA GLY A 87 21.24 -20.97 14.25
C GLY A 87 21.82 -20.62 12.87
N ARG A 88 22.17 -21.66 12.10
CA ARG A 88 22.78 -21.47 10.78
C ARG A 88 21.79 -20.90 9.74
N VAL A 89 20.48 -21.06 9.97
CA VAL A 89 19.42 -20.77 8.98
C VAL A 89 18.67 -19.47 9.29
N LEU A 90 18.51 -19.10 10.55
CA LEU A 90 17.60 -18.03 10.98
C LEU A 90 17.92 -16.64 10.39
N LYS A 91 19.21 -16.35 10.15
CA LYS A 91 19.61 -15.12 9.45
C LYS A 91 19.04 -15.00 8.04
N TYR A 92 18.73 -16.12 7.37
CA TYR A 92 18.14 -16.10 6.03
C TYR A 92 16.65 -15.78 6.05
N ILE A 93 15.94 -15.99 7.17
CA ILE A 93 14.60 -15.43 7.37
C ILE A 93 14.67 -13.89 7.33
N GLY A 94 15.69 -13.30 7.95
CA GLY A 94 15.88 -11.85 7.91
C GLY A 94 16.24 -11.26 6.54
N VAL A 95 16.59 -12.10 5.54
CA VAL A 95 16.76 -11.66 4.14
C VAL A 95 15.47 -11.05 3.61
N PHE A 96 14.33 -11.61 3.98
CA PHE A 96 13.03 -11.04 3.61
C PHE A 96 12.92 -9.56 4.00
N GLY A 97 13.38 -9.19 5.20
CA GLY A 97 13.33 -7.80 5.66
C GLY A 97 14.23 -6.82 4.88
N ILE A 98 15.25 -7.27 4.17
CA ILE A 98 16.01 -6.40 3.24
C ILE A 98 15.38 -6.46 1.84
N PHE A 99 15.05 -7.66 1.37
CA PHE A 99 14.48 -7.92 0.06
C PHE A 99 13.16 -7.16 -0.14
N THR A 100 12.22 -7.34 0.78
CA THR A 100 10.89 -6.71 0.71
C THR A 100 11.01 -5.19 0.58
N ASN A 101 11.90 -4.56 1.36
CA ASN A 101 12.06 -3.12 1.31
C ASN A 101 12.61 -2.61 -0.02
N ILE A 102 13.60 -3.29 -0.61
CA ILE A 102 14.15 -2.89 -1.92
C ILE A 102 13.11 -3.14 -3.02
N ALA A 103 12.42 -4.26 -2.97
CA ALA A 103 11.41 -4.62 -3.96
C ALA A 103 10.19 -3.68 -3.88
N VAL A 104 9.70 -3.38 -2.67
CA VAL A 104 8.57 -2.47 -2.48
C VAL A 104 8.93 -1.04 -2.89
N VAL A 105 10.07 -0.49 -2.45
CA VAL A 105 10.42 0.88 -2.81
C VAL A 105 10.55 1.08 -4.33
N SER A 106 10.88 0.04 -5.08
CA SER A 106 11.05 0.14 -6.54
C SER A 106 9.75 0.53 -7.26
N TYR A 107 8.60 0.04 -6.82
CA TYR A 107 7.30 0.44 -7.36
C TYR A 107 6.62 1.53 -6.53
N TYR A 108 6.83 1.56 -5.22
CA TYR A 108 6.26 2.55 -4.32
C TYR A 108 6.74 3.97 -4.62
N ALA A 109 8.04 4.14 -4.91
CA ALA A 109 8.59 5.42 -5.32
C ALA A 109 8.04 5.91 -6.68
N PHE A 110 7.52 5.01 -7.50
CA PHE A 110 6.81 5.38 -8.73
C PHE A 110 5.48 6.05 -8.40
N ILE A 111 4.66 5.48 -7.48
CA ILE A 111 3.43 6.14 -7.02
C ILE A 111 3.75 7.44 -6.29
N GLU A 112 4.78 7.46 -5.44
CA GLU A 112 5.26 8.66 -4.76
C GLU A 112 5.61 9.77 -5.77
N SER A 113 6.21 9.42 -6.89
CA SER A 113 6.54 10.36 -7.96
C SER A 113 5.31 10.96 -8.66
N TRP A 114 4.22 10.19 -8.78
CA TRP A 114 2.95 10.71 -9.31
C TRP A 114 2.40 11.81 -8.41
N THR A 115 2.48 11.65 -7.09
CA THR A 115 2.01 12.69 -6.16
C THR A 115 2.78 13.98 -6.33
N MET A 116 4.09 13.90 -6.54
CA MET A 116 4.96 15.07 -6.80
C MET A 116 4.62 15.72 -8.16
N SER A 117 4.41 14.93 -9.21
CA SER A 117 3.96 15.42 -10.53
C SER A 117 2.61 16.12 -10.42
N TYR A 118 1.67 15.56 -9.69
CA TYR A 118 0.34 16.15 -9.51
C TYR A 118 0.34 17.42 -8.65
N VAL A 119 1.28 17.57 -7.71
CA VAL A 119 1.53 18.88 -7.06
C VAL A 119 1.93 19.91 -8.12
N TYR A 120 2.88 19.58 -9.00
CA TYR A 120 3.30 20.46 -10.09
C TYR A 120 2.13 20.82 -11.01
N HIS A 121 1.36 19.84 -11.49
CA HIS A 121 0.19 20.05 -12.36
C HIS A 121 -0.91 20.86 -11.69
N SER A 122 -1.10 20.71 -10.38
CA SER A 122 -2.05 21.54 -9.62
C SER A 122 -1.61 23.01 -9.59
N VAL A 123 -0.31 23.27 -9.44
CA VAL A 123 0.24 24.64 -9.41
C VAL A 123 0.14 25.33 -10.76
N ILE A 124 0.40 24.61 -11.86
CA ILE A 124 0.37 25.21 -13.22
C ILE A 124 -1.03 25.20 -13.84
N GLY A 125 -2.06 24.69 -13.13
CA GLY A 125 -3.45 24.72 -13.58
C GLY A 125 -3.80 23.71 -14.69
N THR A 126 -3.03 22.60 -14.83
CA THR A 126 -3.24 21.60 -15.89
C THR A 126 -4.66 21.02 -15.89
N PHE A 127 -5.29 20.92 -14.73
CA PHE A 127 -6.62 20.33 -14.60
C PHE A 127 -7.75 21.33 -14.82
N GLU A 128 -7.46 22.63 -14.97
CA GLU A 128 -8.46 23.68 -15.08
C GLU A 128 -9.32 23.49 -16.34
N GLY A 129 -10.63 23.41 -16.16
CA GLY A 129 -11.60 23.25 -17.23
C GLY A 129 -11.73 21.81 -17.78
N LEU A 130 -10.95 20.86 -17.30
CA LEU A 130 -11.07 19.46 -17.71
C LEU A 130 -12.33 18.80 -17.10
N SER A 131 -13.01 17.99 -17.89
CA SER A 131 -14.05 17.07 -17.42
C SER A 131 -13.45 15.93 -16.60
N GLN A 132 -14.28 15.20 -15.86
CA GLN A 132 -13.83 14.01 -15.10
C GLN A 132 -13.16 12.97 -16.02
N ALA A 133 -13.71 12.75 -17.22
CA ALA A 133 -13.15 11.81 -18.19
C ALA A 133 -11.77 12.25 -18.69
N GLU A 134 -11.57 13.56 -18.94
CA GLU A 134 -10.27 14.09 -19.38
C GLU A 134 -9.21 14.01 -18.27
N VAL A 135 -9.58 14.22 -17.01
CA VAL A 135 -8.67 14.00 -15.86
C VAL A 135 -8.30 12.52 -15.73
N ALA A 136 -9.25 11.61 -15.93
CA ALA A 136 -8.98 10.17 -15.96
C ALA A 136 -8.06 9.79 -17.13
N GLN A 137 -8.30 10.36 -18.32
CA GLN A 137 -7.45 10.16 -19.50
C GLN A 137 -6.03 10.71 -19.28
N PHE A 138 -5.88 11.86 -18.61
CA PHE A 138 -4.56 12.38 -18.23
C PHE A 138 -3.76 11.35 -17.40
N PHE A 139 -4.39 10.75 -16.39
CA PHE A 139 -3.74 9.72 -15.57
C PHE A 139 -3.37 8.47 -16.39
N SER A 140 -4.30 8.00 -17.24
CA SER A 140 -4.04 6.86 -18.10
C SER A 140 -2.89 7.11 -19.07
N SER A 141 -2.83 8.29 -19.68
CA SER A 141 -1.74 8.69 -20.58
C SER A 141 -0.41 8.85 -19.85
N TYR A 142 -0.43 9.30 -18.60
CA TYR A 142 0.76 9.45 -17.77
C TYR A 142 1.40 8.11 -17.41
N THR A 143 0.59 7.08 -17.16
CA THR A 143 1.05 5.75 -16.72
C THR A 143 1.23 4.76 -17.87
N ASP A 144 0.60 4.98 -19.02
CA ASP A 144 0.65 4.07 -20.18
C ASP A 144 1.65 4.53 -21.22
N VAL A 145 2.76 3.81 -21.30
CA VAL A 145 3.85 4.02 -22.29
C VAL A 145 3.33 3.94 -23.72
N THR A 146 2.31 3.14 -24.00
CA THR A 146 1.77 2.94 -25.35
C THR A 146 1.05 4.17 -25.89
N GLN A 147 0.60 5.06 -25.02
CA GLN A 147 -0.02 6.33 -25.38
C GLN A 147 0.99 7.45 -25.63
N SER A 148 2.25 7.25 -25.29
CA SER A 148 3.32 8.19 -25.63
C SER A 148 3.65 8.13 -27.12
N THR A 149 3.76 9.28 -27.76
CA THR A 149 4.12 9.40 -29.20
C THR A 149 5.49 8.83 -29.52
N THR A 150 6.37 8.71 -28.53
CA THR A 150 7.74 8.22 -28.63
C THR A 150 7.95 6.82 -28.04
N GLY A 151 6.91 6.24 -27.43
CA GLY A 151 7.02 4.98 -26.66
C GLY A 151 7.80 5.12 -25.35
N ILE A 152 8.08 6.36 -24.91
CA ILE A 152 8.81 6.64 -23.65
C ILE A 152 7.99 7.63 -22.83
N PRO A 153 7.58 7.31 -21.58
CA PRO A 153 6.86 8.20 -20.69
C PRO A 153 7.85 9.17 -20.00
N TYR A 154 8.39 10.13 -20.77
CA TYR A 154 9.45 11.02 -20.28
C TYR A 154 9.10 11.72 -18.97
N GLU A 155 7.88 12.22 -18.86
CA GLU A 155 7.44 12.94 -17.67
C GLU A 155 7.43 12.05 -16.44
N ALA A 156 6.83 10.86 -16.54
CA ALA A 156 6.80 9.89 -15.46
C ALA A 156 8.21 9.47 -15.02
N ILE A 157 9.13 9.25 -15.99
CA ILE A 157 10.53 8.92 -15.70
C ILE A 157 11.24 10.09 -15.00
N VAL A 158 11.06 11.32 -15.46
CA VAL A 158 11.69 12.49 -14.87
C VAL A 158 11.27 12.65 -13.41
N PHE A 159 9.99 12.63 -13.11
CA PHE A 159 9.49 12.72 -11.74
C PHE A 159 9.92 11.52 -10.88
N TYR A 160 9.95 10.31 -11.44
CA TYR A 160 10.45 9.12 -10.75
C TYR A 160 11.93 9.26 -10.36
N VAL A 161 12.78 9.70 -11.28
CA VAL A 161 14.22 9.91 -11.02
C VAL A 161 14.42 11.01 -9.98
N ILE A 162 13.70 12.15 -10.09
CA ILE A 162 13.77 13.23 -9.12
C ILE A 162 13.35 12.74 -7.73
N CYS A 163 12.27 11.98 -7.64
CA CYS A 163 11.78 11.38 -6.40
C CYS A 163 12.85 10.49 -5.76
N LEU A 164 13.48 9.59 -6.52
CA LEU A 164 14.56 8.73 -6.04
C LEU A 164 15.80 9.53 -5.61
N ILE A 165 16.14 10.61 -6.31
CA ILE A 165 17.25 11.48 -5.92
C ILE A 165 16.96 12.16 -4.58
N ILE A 166 15.73 12.67 -4.36
CA ILE A 166 15.32 13.30 -3.10
C ILE A 166 15.41 12.28 -1.96
N ASN A 167 14.83 11.10 -2.14
CA ASN A 167 14.89 10.02 -1.17
C ASN A 167 16.34 9.64 -0.82
N THR A 168 17.15 9.39 -1.82
CA THR A 168 18.58 9.03 -1.67
C THR A 168 19.38 10.12 -0.96
N TYR A 169 19.14 11.39 -1.31
CA TYR A 169 19.80 12.51 -0.68
C TYR A 169 19.46 12.60 0.82
N ILE A 170 18.18 12.46 1.20
CA ILE A 170 17.78 12.50 2.60
C ILE A 170 18.38 11.30 3.36
N LEU A 171 18.31 10.09 2.80
CA LEU A 171 18.92 8.88 3.36
C LEU A 171 20.43 9.03 3.57
N SER A 172 21.13 9.74 2.68
CA SER A 172 22.57 9.99 2.81
C SER A 172 22.95 10.78 4.07
N LYS A 173 21.98 11.47 4.68
CA LYS A 173 22.16 12.18 5.96
C LYS A 173 21.98 11.25 7.18
N GLY A 174 21.63 9.97 6.96
CA GLY A 174 21.38 8.99 8.01
C GLY A 174 20.10 9.25 8.80
N LEU A 175 20.01 8.71 10.01
CA LEU A 175 18.81 8.85 10.86
C LEU A 175 18.41 10.31 11.13
N GLY A 176 19.39 11.21 11.25
CA GLY A 176 19.11 12.65 11.43
C GLY A 176 18.37 13.27 10.24
N GLY A 177 18.66 12.80 9.02
CA GLY A 177 17.93 13.22 7.81
C GLY A 177 16.49 12.71 7.82
N VAL A 178 16.31 11.44 8.14
CA VAL A 178 14.99 10.80 8.27
C VAL A 178 14.14 11.48 9.37
N GLU A 179 14.74 11.70 10.55
CA GLU A 179 14.09 12.39 11.66
C GLU A 179 13.64 13.79 11.30
N LYS A 180 14.49 14.54 10.57
CA LYS A 180 14.14 15.89 10.11
C LYS A 180 13.01 15.86 9.09
N ALA A 181 13.03 14.93 8.13
CA ALA A 181 11.97 14.78 7.15
C ALA A 181 10.63 14.42 7.82
N ALA A 182 10.65 13.49 8.79
CA ALA A 182 9.44 13.13 9.55
C ALA A 182 8.90 14.28 10.42
N LYS A 183 9.77 15.05 11.07
CA LYS A 183 9.39 16.23 11.87
C LYS A 183 8.74 17.34 11.04
N ILE A 184 9.01 17.42 9.75
CA ILE A 184 8.40 18.38 8.83
C ILE A 184 7.18 17.74 8.16
N GLY A 185 7.36 16.56 7.59
CA GLY A 185 6.35 15.89 6.78
C GLY A 185 5.10 15.50 7.55
N MET A 186 5.25 14.89 8.74
CA MET A 186 4.10 14.42 9.52
C MET A 186 3.17 15.55 10.00
N PRO A 187 3.66 16.67 10.57
CA PRO A 187 2.79 17.81 10.89
C PRO A 187 2.12 18.44 9.67
N LEU A 188 2.83 18.56 8.54
CA LEU A 188 2.25 19.10 7.31
C LEU A 188 1.18 18.17 6.73
N LEU A 189 1.42 16.87 6.74
CA LEU A 189 0.45 15.84 6.35
C LEU A 189 -0.84 15.96 7.17
N ILE A 190 -0.72 16.02 8.50
CA ILE A 190 -1.86 16.15 9.40
C ILE A 190 -2.59 17.48 9.17
N LEU A 191 -1.85 18.58 9.00
CA LEU A 191 -2.44 19.89 8.72
C LEU A 191 -3.22 19.88 7.39
N PHE A 192 -2.64 19.39 6.32
CA PHE A 192 -3.27 19.32 5.01
C PHE A 192 -4.50 18.40 5.04
N GLY A 193 -4.38 17.23 5.67
CA GLY A 193 -5.50 16.31 5.87
C GLY A 193 -6.62 16.94 6.69
N ALA A 194 -6.31 17.64 7.77
CA ALA A 194 -7.30 18.32 8.61
C ALA A 194 -8.05 19.42 7.84
N VAL A 195 -7.34 20.24 7.05
CA VAL A 195 -7.97 21.30 6.23
C VAL A 195 -8.92 20.68 5.21
N LEU A 196 -8.48 19.64 4.50
CA LEU A 196 -9.33 18.95 3.52
C LEU A 196 -10.51 18.21 4.17
N ALA A 197 -10.29 17.58 5.34
CA ALA A 197 -11.35 16.93 6.11
C ALA A 197 -12.41 17.94 6.57
N VAL A 198 -12.00 19.09 7.11
CA VAL A 198 -12.94 20.17 7.48
C VAL A 198 -13.75 20.61 6.26
N ARG A 199 -13.11 20.77 5.10
CA ARG A 199 -13.83 21.12 3.87
C ARG A 199 -14.79 20.01 3.43
N GLY A 200 -14.38 18.75 3.48
CA GLY A 200 -15.27 17.61 3.19
C GLY A 200 -16.49 17.57 4.11
N LEU A 201 -16.28 17.73 5.41
CA LEU A 201 -17.35 17.72 6.42
C LEU A 201 -18.30 18.93 6.31
N THR A 202 -17.79 20.08 5.90
CA THR A 202 -18.59 21.33 5.76
C THR A 202 -19.22 21.51 4.39
N LEU A 203 -18.94 20.62 3.44
CA LEU A 203 -19.49 20.69 2.07
C LEU A 203 -21.02 20.49 2.08
N GLY A 204 -21.51 19.54 2.91
CA GLY A 204 -22.95 19.23 2.98
C GLY A 204 -23.54 18.91 1.60
N THR A 205 -24.61 19.59 1.23
CA THR A 205 -25.28 19.48 -0.07
C THR A 205 -24.84 20.55 -1.07
N SER A 206 -23.89 21.41 -0.73
CA SER A 206 -23.48 22.54 -1.58
C SER A 206 -22.79 22.11 -2.89
N GLY A 207 -22.38 20.85 -2.99
CA GLY A 207 -21.81 20.27 -4.22
C GLY A 207 -22.84 19.60 -5.14
N ALA A 208 -24.11 19.53 -4.72
CA ALA A 208 -25.17 18.92 -5.54
C ALA A 208 -25.36 19.66 -6.87
N SER A 209 -25.58 18.90 -7.94
CA SER A 209 -25.76 19.40 -9.30
C SER A 209 -27.00 18.78 -9.95
N GLU A 210 -27.35 19.22 -11.13
CA GLU A 210 -28.46 18.61 -11.90
C GLU A 210 -28.20 17.13 -12.20
N ALA A 211 -26.94 16.76 -12.44
CA ALA A 211 -26.55 15.36 -12.66
C ALA A 211 -26.56 14.53 -11.36
N PHE A 212 -26.30 15.17 -10.22
CA PHE A 212 -26.25 14.52 -8.91
C PHE A 212 -27.03 15.32 -7.85
N PRO A 213 -28.38 15.38 -7.97
CA PRO A 213 -29.20 16.25 -7.13
C PRO A 213 -29.27 15.82 -5.66
N LEU A 214 -28.95 14.55 -5.36
CA LEU A 214 -28.95 13.98 -4.02
C LEU A 214 -27.54 13.93 -3.40
N ALA A 215 -26.53 14.52 -4.04
CA ALA A 215 -25.17 14.53 -3.55
C ALA A 215 -25.07 15.26 -2.19
N ASN A 216 -24.48 14.59 -1.21
CA ASN A 216 -24.32 15.12 0.14
C ASN A 216 -23.08 14.49 0.81
N ALA A 217 -22.15 15.32 1.19
CA ALA A 217 -20.91 14.88 1.84
C ALA A 217 -21.12 14.11 3.17
N LEU A 218 -22.17 14.49 3.92
CA LEU A 218 -22.48 13.84 5.18
C LEU A 218 -22.96 12.38 5.00
N ASP A 219 -23.53 12.05 3.85
CA ASP A 219 -23.92 10.67 3.56
C ASP A 219 -22.69 9.77 3.46
N GLY A 220 -21.58 10.26 2.89
CA GLY A 220 -20.30 9.55 2.86
C GLY A 220 -19.74 9.28 4.27
N ILE A 221 -19.79 10.27 5.15
CA ILE A 221 -19.38 10.09 6.55
C ILE A 221 -20.31 9.12 7.29
N ASN A 222 -21.62 9.30 7.16
CA ASN A 222 -22.58 8.42 7.81
C ASN A 222 -22.38 6.95 7.35
N PHE A 223 -22.15 6.72 6.07
CA PHE A 223 -21.87 5.40 5.54
C PHE A 223 -20.59 4.78 6.15
N LEU A 224 -19.50 5.55 6.25
CA LEU A 224 -18.24 5.06 6.81
C LEU A 224 -18.27 4.84 8.34
N TRP A 225 -19.19 5.49 9.05
CA TRP A 225 -19.22 5.40 10.51
C TRP A 225 -20.47 4.70 11.07
N THR A 226 -21.40 4.24 10.19
CA THR A 226 -22.59 3.48 10.59
C THR A 226 -22.38 2.00 10.25
N PRO A 227 -22.18 1.11 11.25
CA PRO A 227 -21.97 -0.29 11.02
C PRO A 227 -23.23 -0.99 10.47
N GLN A 228 -23.05 -1.86 9.50
CA GLN A 228 -24.07 -2.78 8.99
C GLN A 228 -23.71 -4.19 9.44
N TYR A 229 -24.28 -4.63 10.55
CA TYR A 229 -23.83 -5.82 11.28
C TYR A 229 -23.92 -7.12 10.50
N ASP A 230 -24.81 -7.22 9.52
CA ASP A 230 -24.97 -8.42 8.68
C ASP A 230 -23.68 -8.78 7.92
N SER A 231 -22.92 -7.78 7.49
CA SER A 231 -21.64 -7.95 6.77
C SER A 231 -20.52 -8.51 7.65
N LEU A 232 -20.63 -8.44 8.98
CA LEU A 232 -19.64 -9.00 9.91
C LEU A 232 -19.52 -10.53 9.83
N LEU A 233 -20.54 -11.20 9.31
CA LEU A 233 -20.52 -12.65 9.12
C LEU A 233 -19.72 -13.06 7.87
N SER A 234 -19.37 -12.12 7.00
CA SER A 234 -18.59 -12.39 5.79
C SER A 234 -17.09 -12.55 6.09
N PRO A 235 -16.49 -13.72 5.82
CA PRO A 235 -15.04 -13.90 5.95
C PRO A 235 -14.22 -12.94 5.09
N LYS A 236 -14.75 -12.50 3.95
CA LYS A 236 -14.10 -11.55 3.04
C LYS A 236 -13.78 -10.22 3.74
N VAL A 237 -14.70 -9.70 4.53
CA VAL A 237 -14.51 -8.44 5.29
C VAL A 237 -13.37 -8.56 6.30
N TRP A 238 -13.27 -9.70 7.00
CA TRP A 238 -12.18 -9.95 7.96
C TRP A 238 -10.82 -10.11 7.28
N LEU A 239 -10.76 -10.78 6.13
CA LEU A 239 -9.52 -10.91 5.35
C LEU A 239 -9.07 -9.56 4.79
N ALA A 240 -10.00 -8.76 4.27
CA ALA A 240 -9.71 -7.41 3.78
C ALA A 240 -9.19 -6.51 4.93
N ALA A 241 -9.80 -6.59 6.11
CA ALA A 241 -9.38 -5.85 7.30
C ALA A 241 -7.97 -6.26 7.78
N ALA A 242 -7.69 -7.57 7.83
CA ALA A 242 -6.36 -8.07 8.17
C ALA A 242 -5.31 -7.61 7.15
N GLY A 243 -5.60 -7.70 5.85
CA GLY A 243 -4.71 -7.24 4.79
C GLY A 243 -4.43 -5.74 4.85
N GLN A 244 -5.46 -4.92 5.13
CA GLN A 244 -5.29 -3.48 5.32
C GLN A 244 -4.40 -3.17 6.54
N MET A 245 -4.62 -3.84 7.66
CA MET A 245 -3.85 -3.64 8.88
C MET A 245 -2.35 -3.94 8.68
N PHE A 246 -2.00 -5.01 7.95
CA PHE A 246 -0.60 -5.31 7.61
C PHE A 246 0.03 -4.23 6.77
N PHE A 247 -0.67 -3.82 5.73
CA PHE A 247 -0.18 -2.82 4.80
C PHE A 247 0.06 -1.48 5.49
N THR A 248 -0.90 -1.02 6.29
CA THR A 248 -0.88 0.31 6.90
C THR A 248 0.20 0.46 7.98
N LEU A 249 0.42 -0.56 8.81
CA LEU A 249 1.41 -0.51 9.88
C LEU A 249 2.85 -0.76 9.42
N SER A 250 3.05 -1.16 8.16
CA SER A 250 4.35 -1.58 7.63
C SER A 250 5.03 -2.68 8.47
N VAL A 251 4.23 -3.54 9.12
CA VAL A 251 4.72 -4.71 9.87
C VAL A 251 5.03 -5.87 8.91
N GLY A 252 5.97 -6.73 9.28
CA GLY A 252 6.44 -7.79 8.39
C GLY A 252 7.36 -7.29 7.26
N MET A 253 7.81 -6.03 7.30
CA MET A 253 8.77 -5.47 6.33
C MET A 253 10.21 -5.43 6.87
N GLY A 254 10.40 -5.45 8.18
CA GLY A 254 11.71 -5.31 8.80
C GLY A 254 12.21 -3.87 8.99
N THR A 255 11.49 -2.86 8.53
CA THR A 255 11.80 -1.45 8.74
C THR A 255 11.80 -1.09 10.22
N ILE A 256 10.76 -1.51 10.94
CA ILE A 256 10.59 -1.27 12.38
C ILE A 256 11.73 -1.90 13.16
N HIS A 257 12.13 -3.13 12.85
CA HIS A 257 13.30 -3.78 13.44
C HIS A 257 14.56 -2.91 13.32
N CYS A 258 14.80 -2.41 12.11
CA CYS A 258 15.99 -1.62 11.83
C CYS A 258 15.97 -0.26 12.51
N TYR A 259 14.82 0.41 12.56
CA TYR A 259 14.66 1.67 13.31
C TYR A 259 14.79 1.46 14.82
N ALA A 260 14.17 0.41 15.35
CA ALA A 260 14.23 0.08 16.78
C ALA A 260 15.64 -0.37 17.22
N ALA A 261 16.49 -0.86 16.31
CA ALA A 261 17.88 -1.21 16.61
C ALA A 261 18.74 0.00 17.03
N TYR A 262 18.33 1.23 16.73
CA TYR A 262 19.01 2.45 17.17
C TYR A 262 18.43 3.07 18.43
N VAL A 263 17.46 2.41 19.08
CA VAL A 263 16.85 2.84 20.33
C VAL A 263 17.74 2.45 21.49
N LYS A 264 17.85 3.30 22.51
CA LYS A 264 18.66 3.01 23.69
C LYS A 264 18.05 1.88 24.52
N SER A 265 18.90 1.13 25.23
CA SER A 265 18.50 -0.09 25.93
C SER A 265 17.44 0.08 27.02
N ARG A 266 17.19 1.30 27.50
CA ARG A 266 16.20 1.65 28.53
C ARG A 266 15.10 2.59 28.06
N ASP A 267 15.06 2.91 26.76
CA ASP A 267 13.96 3.68 26.21
C ASP A 267 12.67 2.84 26.25
N ASP A 268 11.55 3.49 26.53
CA ASP A 268 10.25 2.83 26.53
C ASP A 268 9.78 2.53 25.10
N ILE A 269 10.04 1.32 24.66
CA ILE A 269 9.61 0.86 23.32
C ILE A 269 8.13 0.49 23.30
N ALA A 270 7.56 0.08 24.41
CA ALA A 270 6.15 -0.31 24.47
C ALA A 270 5.25 0.91 24.23
N LEU A 271 5.49 2.01 24.96
CA LEU A 271 4.74 3.25 24.76
C LEU A 271 5.02 3.89 23.39
N ASN A 272 6.27 3.86 22.94
CA ASN A 272 6.63 4.43 21.63
C ASN A 272 5.96 3.67 20.48
N SER A 273 5.92 2.33 20.53
CA SER A 273 5.30 1.50 19.50
C SER A 273 3.77 1.71 19.43
N VAL A 274 3.14 1.74 20.60
CA VAL A 274 1.69 2.01 20.70
C VAL A 274 1.37 3.42 20.23
N SER A 275 2.18 4.42 20.62
CA SER A 275 1.99 5.80 20.16
C SER A 275 2.09 5.94 18.64
N ALA A 276 3.07 5.28 18.02
CA ALA A 276 3.20 5.28 16.56
C ALA A 276 2.03 4.55 15.88
N GLY A 277 1.60 3.40 16.42
CA GLY A 277 0.44 2.66 15.91
C GLY A 277 -0.86 3.47 16.00
N PHE A 278 -1.18 4.04 17.17
CA PHE A 278 -2.38 4.86 17.30
C PHE A 278 -2.34 6.16 16.48
N MET A 279 -1.16 6.74 16.25
CA MET A 279 -1.04 7.87 15.31
C MET A 279 -1.39 7.44 13.88
N ASN A 280 -0.96 6.24 13.46
CA ASN A 280 -1.38 5.67 12.19
C ASN A 280 -2.89 5.49 12.11
N GLU A 281 -3.50 4.87 13.13
CA GLU A 281 -4.94 4.66 13.20
C GLU A 281 -5.73 5.98 13.14
N PHE A 282 -5.24 7.01 13.83
CA PHE A 282 -5.85 8.33 13.76
C PHE A 282 -5.81 8.90 12.34
N VAL A 283 -4.66 8.83 11.69
CA VAL A 283 -4.52 9.34 10.32
C VAL A 283 -5.37 8.51 9.35
N GLU A 284 -5.40 7.21 9.50
CA GLU A 284 -6.12 6.31 8.59
C GLU A 284 -7.63 6.38 8.79
N VAL A 285 -8.09 6.06 9.99
CA VAL A 285 -9.52 5.91 10.28
C VAL A 285 -10.21 7.27 10.37
N VAL A 286 -9.56 8.30 10.94
CA VAL A 286 -10.20 9.61 11.12
C VAL A 286 -9.93 10.53 9.94
N LEU A 287 -8.66 10.79 9.59
CA LEU A 287 -8.37 11.73 8.50
C LEU A 287 -8.61 11.11 7.12
N GLY A 288 -8.17 9.87 6.88
CA GLY A 288 -8.33 9.19 5.59
C GLY A 288 -9.79 9.03 5.20
N SER A 289 -10.65 8.64 6.15
CA SER A 289 -12.10 8.51 5.90
C SER A 289 -12.81 9.87 5.74
N ALA A 290 -12.26 10.95 6.33
CA ALA A 290 -12.91 12.26 6.31
C ALA A 290 -12.58 13.12 5.07
N VAL A 291 -11.68 12.67 4.18
CA VAL A 291 -11.28 13.46 2.98
C VAL A 291 -11.93 12.94 1.72
N VAL A 292 -11.52 11.76 1.25
CA VAL A 292 -11.85 11.28 -0.11
C VAL A 292 -13.34 10.99 -0.26
N VAL A 293 -13.89 10.18 0.63
CA VAL A 293 -15.27 9.70 0.53
C VAL A 293 -16.29 10.83 0.72
N PRO A 294 -16.16 11.71 1.73
CA PRO A 294 -17.11 12.83 1.88
C PRO A 294 -17.06 13.83 0.72
N ILE A 295 -15.85 14.17 0.25
CA ILE A 295 -15.73 15.11 -0.89
C ILE A 295 -16.36 14.50 -2.14
N ALA A 296 -16.08 13.23 -2.44
CA ALA A 296 -16.67 12.56 -3.61
C ALA A 296 -18.19 12.40 -3.46
N ALA A 297 -18.70 11.99 -2.30
CA ALA A 297 -20.14 11.88 -2.05
C ALA A 297 -20.86 13.23 -2.12
N GLY A 298 -20.18 14.31 -1.74
CA GLY A 298 -20.71 15.67 -1.77
C GLY A 298 -20.93 16.22 -3.19
N TYR A 299 -20.26 15.69 -4.21
CA TYR A 299 -20.39 16.11 -5.60
C TYR A 299 -21.03 15.05 -6.50
N LEU A 300 -20.70 13.78 -6.29
CA LEU A 300 -21.10 12.67 -7.16
C LEU A 300 -22.17 11.78 -6.53
N GLY A 301 -22.47 11.99 -5.24
CA GLY A 301 -23.39 11.16 -4.49
C GLY A 301 -22.75 9.88 -3.93
N LEU A 302 -23.35 9.34 -2.85
CA LEU A 302 -22.84 8.16 -2.17
C LEU A 302 -22.90 6.90 -3.06
N ASP A 303 -23.97 6.73 -3.82
CA ASP A 303 -24.16 5.59 -4.72
C ASP A 303 -23.04 5.55 -5.80
N TRP A 304 -22.65 6.72 -6.32
CA TRP A 304 -21.51 6.81 -7.24
C TRP A 304 -20.21 6.34 -6.55
N VAL A 305 -19.95 6.82 -5.34
CA VAL A 305 -18.73 6.44 -4.58
C VAL A 305 -18.69 4.94 -4.34
N ILE A 306 -19.79 4.32 -3.92
CA ILE A 306 -19.88 2.87 -3.65
C ILE A 306 -19.57 2.06 -4.91
N ASN A 307 -20.09 2.50 -6.07
CA ASN A 307 -19.91 1.78 -7.32
C ASN A 307 -18.58 2.07 -8.04
N ASN A 308 -17.87 3.15 -7.68
CA ASN A 308 -16.61 3.57 -8.32
C ASN A 308 -15.43 3.67 -7.35
N ALA A 309 -15.55 3.10 -6.14
CA ALA A 309 -14.46 3.11 -5.17
C ALA A 309 -13.26 2.30 -5.67
N GLY A 310 -12.17 2.98 -5.95
CA GLY A 310 -10.94 2.38 -6.44
C GLY A 310 -9.74 3.31 -6.23
N PHE A 311 -8.55 2.79 -6.45
CA PHE A 311 -7.29 3.54 -6.34
C PHE A 311 -7.28 4.79 -7.25
N GLY A 312 -7.95 4.71 -8.41
CA GLY A 312 -8.08 5.80 -9.36
C GLY A 312 -8.79 7.05 -8.80
N MET A 313 -9.65 6.92 -7.78
CA MET A 313 -10.35 8.08 -7.20
C MET A 313 -9.40 9.22 -6.83
N ALA A 314 -8.24 8.91 -6.29
CA ALA A 314 -7.28 9.91 -5.83
C ALA A 314 -6.67 10.75 -6.96
N PHE A 315 -6.41 10.14 -8.11
CA PHE A 315 -5.70 10.75 -9.24
C PHE A 315 -6.63 11.11 -10.41
N GLN A 316 -7.71 10.36 -10.59
CA GLN A 316 -8.65 10.53 -11.71
C GLN A 316 -9.86 11.39 -11.33
N THR A 317 -10.28 11.38 -10.06
CA THR A 317 -11.50 12.05 -9.62
C THR A 317 -11.22 13.28 -8.77
N MET A 318 -10.34 13.22 -7.79
CA MET A 318 -10.09 14.33 -6.87
C MET A 318 -9.67 15.63 -7.56
N PRO A 319 -8.78 15.65 -8.61
CA PRO A 319 -8.44 16.89 -9.30
C PRO A 319 -9.65 17.55 -9.95
N TYR A 320 -10.58 16.75 -10.51
CA TYR A 320 -11.83 17.24 -11.07
C TYR A 320 -12.72 17.87 -9.98
N LEU A 321 -12.85 17.21 -8.83
CA LEU A 321 -13.69 17.71 -7.73
C LEU A 321 -13.17 19.02 -7.14
N PHE A 322 -11.86 19.18 -7.03
CA PHE A 322 -11.27 20.43 -6.53
C PHE A 322 -11.56 21.63 -7.43
N GLN A 323 -11.69 21.44 -8.74
CA GLN A 323 -12.03 22.52 -9.66
C GLN A 323 -13.38 23.16 -9.34
N GLN A 324 -14.32 22.43 -8.72
CA GLN A 324 -15.61 22.95 -8.29
C GLN A 324 -15.50 24.05 -7.22
N TRP A 325 -14.30 24.23 -6.62
CA TRP A 325 -14.06 25.29 -5.61
C TRP A 325 -13.55 26.60 -6.21
N GLY A 326 -13.37 26.64 -7.52
CA GLY A 326 -12.80 27.78 -8.26
C GLY A 326 -11.26 27.71 -8.31
N PRO A 327 -10.61 28.43 -9.25
CA PRO A 327 -9.21 28.21 -9.62
C PRO A 327 -8.22 28.30 -8.48
N ALA A 328 -8.30 29.33 -7.62
CA ALA A 328 -7.37 29.53 -6.52
C ALA A 328 -7.49 28.45 -5.42
N LEU A 329 -8.73 28.06 -5.08
CA LEU A 329 -8.97 27.01 -4.08
C LEU A 329 -8.69 25.62 -4.67
N ALA A 330 -8.92 25.40 -5.96
CA ALA A 330 -8.57 24.16 -6.65
C ALA A 330 -7.06 23.91 -6.63
N MET A 331 -6.26 24.93 -6.96
CA MET A 331 -4.81 24.87 -6.85
C MET A 331 -4.38 24.55 -5.42
N GLY A 332 -4.90 25.28 -4.43
CA GLY A 332 -4.59 25.05 -3.02
C GLY A 332 -4.97 23.66 -2.54
N ALA A 333 -6.14 23.16 -2.91
CA ALA A 333 -6.61 21.82 -2.56
C ALA A 333 -5.77 20.73 -3.22
N GLY A 334 -5.43 20.89 -4.49
CA GLY A 334 -4.54 19.98 -5.21
C GLY A 334 -3.15 19.91 -4.58
N VAL A 335 -2.55 21.05 -4.25
CA VAL A 335 -1.26 21.11 -3.55
C VAL A 335 -1.34 20.46 -2.17
N MET A 336 -2.41 20.69 -1.40
CA MET A 336 -2.60 20.07 -0.10
C MET A 336 -2.81 18.55 -0.23
N TRP A 337 -3.64 18.10 -1.17
CA TRP A 337 -3.94 16.69 -1.36
C TRP A 337 -2.70 15.90 -1.83
N PHE A 338 -2.10 16.31 -2.93
CA PHE A 338 -0.94 15.60 -3.46
C PHE A 338 0.31 15.84 -2.63
N GLY A 339 0.44 16.98 -1.96
CA GLY A 339 1.50 17.24 -0.99
C GLY A 339 1.38 16.37 0.26
N LEU A 340 0.18 16.16 0.79
CA LEU A 340 -0.10 15.21 1.87
C LEU A 340 0.33 13.80 1.45
N LEU A 341 -0.09 13.35 0.27
CA LEU A 341 0.28 12.04 -0.25
C LEU A 341 1.79 11.91 -0.47
N PHE A 342 2.45 12.97 -0.95
CA PHE A 342 3.91 13.00 -1.09
C PHE A 342 4.62 12.86 0.25
N PHE A 343 4.18 13.58 1.30
CA PHE A 343 4.76 13.45 2.63
C PHE A 343 4.51 12.07 3.25
N ALA A 344 3.34 11.47 3.02
CA ALA A 344 3.06 10.10 3.39
C ALA A 344 3.98 9.11 2.66
N GLY A 345 4.17 9.29 1.35
CA GLY A 345 5.04 8.47 0.52
C GLY A 345 6.49 8.52 0.96
N ILE A 346 7.06 9.74 1.06
CA ILE A 346 8.49 9.91 1.32
C ILE A 346 8.91 9.41 2.71
N THR A 347 8.08 9.56 3.75
CA THR A 347 8.41 9.05 5.08
C THR A 347 8.50 7.54 5.13
N SER A 348 7.67 6.84 4.37
CA SER A 348 7.69 5.38 4.24
C SER A 348 8.85 4.91 3.36
N SER A 349 9.12 5.55 2.22
CA SER A 349 10.22 5.16 1.32
C SER A 349 11.60 5.39 1.96
N LEU A 350 11.75 6.43 2.80
CA LEU A 350 12.95 6.63 3.61
C LEU A 350 13.17 5.50 4.63
N ALA A 351 12.11 5.00 5.25
CA ALA A 351 12.20 3.88 6.17
C ALA A 351 12.71 2.62 5.47
N MET A 352 12.23 2.35 4.24
CA MET A 352 12.62 1.19 3.43
C MET A 352 14.12 1.16 3.09
N GLY A 353 14.81 2.30 3.07
CA GLY A 353 16.26 2.36 2.85
C GLY A 353 17.10 1.88 4.04
N THR A 354 16.55 1.91 5.24
CA THR A 354 17.31 1.67 6.48
C THR A 354 17.84 0.24 6.63
N PRO A 355 17.08 -0.84 6.30
CA PRO A 355 17.59 -2.21 6.37
C PRO A 355 18.83 -2.45 5.50
N TRP A 356 18.81 -1.95 4.27
CA TRP A 356 19.95 -2.03 3.36
C TRP A 356 21.16 -1.23 3.88
N MET A 357 20.93 0.02 4.27
CA MET A 357 22.00 0.88 4.78
C MET A 357 22.64 0.32 6.06
N GLY A 358 21.83 -0.19 6.99
CA GLY A 358 22.28 -0.85 8.20
C GLY A 358 23.14 -2.07 7.89
N PHE A 359 22.67 -2.93 6.97
CA PHE A 359 23.39 -4.12 6.54
C PHE A 359 24.75 -3.80 5.90
N MET A 360 24.77 -2.86 4.94
CA MET A 360 26.00 -2.49 4.25
C MET A 360 27.01 -1.81 5.17
N ARG A 361 26.54 -1.01 6.12
CA ARG A 361 27.41 -0.39 7.12
C ARG A 361 28.01 -1.42 8.08
N ASP A 362 27.18 -2.27 8.67
CA ASP A 362 27.59 -3.17 9.75
C ASP A 362 28.50 -4.31 9.25
N GLU A 363 28.24 -4.81 8.02
CA GLU A 363 28.96 -5.94 7.46
C GLU A 363 30.11 -5.56 6.52
N PHE A 364 29.91 -4.54 5.72
CA PHE A 364 30.90 -4.14 4.71
C PHE A 364 31.60 -2.80 5.00
N GLY A 365 31.21 -2.12 6.09
CA GLY A 365 31.84 -0.86 6.51
C GLY A 365 31.53 0.32 5.57
N TRP A 366 30.44 0.25 4.80
CA TRP A 366 30.09 1.33 3.88
C TRP A 366 29.66 2.59 4.63
N GLY A 367 30.13 3.73 4.12
CA GLY A 367 29.64 5.03 4.60
C GLY A 367 28.20 5.30 4.16
N ARG A 368 27.53 6.25 4.84
CA ARG A 368 26.13 6.61 4.59
C ARG A 368 25.85 6.93 3.12
N ASN A 369 26.68 7.77 2.49
CA ASN A 369 26.51 8.13 1.09
C ASN A 369 26.52 6.90 0.17
N LYS A 370 27.51 6.02 0.32
CA LYS A 370 27.62 4.82 -0.50
C LYS A 370 26.42 3.89 -0.30
N GLY A 371 25.97 3.72 0.94
CA GLY A 371 24.79 2.92 1.27
C GLY A 371 23.51 3.50 0.64
N ALA A 372 23.27 4.80 0.79
CA ALA A 372 22.07 5.45 0.26
C ALA A 372 22.04 5.44 -1.27
N TRP A 373 23.12 5.84 -1.94
CA TRP A 373 23.16 5.89 -3.40
C TRP A 373 23.07 4.49 -4.03
N SER A 374 23.64 3.46 -3.38
CA SER A 374 23.45 2.07 -3.85
C SER A 374 22.01 1.58 -3.69
N PHE A 375 21.30 2.00 -2.63
CA PHE A 375 19.87 1.72 -2.46
C PHE A 375 19.04 2.40 -3.55
N GLY A 376 19.28 3.71 -3.79
CA GLY A 376 18.58 4.43 -4.85
C GLY A 376 18.84 3.84 -6.25
N LEU A 377 20.05 3.39 -6.52
CA LEU A 377 20.38 2.74 -7.79
C LEU A 377 19.66 1.38 -7.93
N LEU A 378 19.61 0.58 -6.88
CA LEU A 378 18.84 -0.67 -6.88
C LEU A 378 17.35 -0.41 -7.10
N ALA A 379 16.77 0.58 -6.39
CA ALA A 379 15.39 0.97 -6.57
C ALA A 379 15.10 1.46 -8.01
N LEU A 380 16.01 2.22 -8.61
CA LEU A 380 15.89 2.65 -10.01
C LEU A 380 15.89 1.45 -10.97
N ILE A 381 16.90 0.58 -10.88
CA ILE A 381 17.03 -0.56 -11.81
C ILE A 381 15.82 -1.49 -11.71
N LEU A 382 15.37 -1.79 -10.49
CA LEU A 382 14.23 -2.67 -10.26
C LEU A 382 12.88 -1.98 -10.57
N GLY A 383 12.82 -0.66 -10.46
CA GLY A 383 11.60 0.09 -10.71
C GLY A 383 11.35 0.43 -12.19
N LEU A 384 12.38 0.50 -13.03
CA LEU A 384 12.17 0.75 -14.46
C LEU A 384 11.17 -0.20 -15.12
N PRO A 385 11.18 -1.52 -14.85
CA PRO A 385 10.14 -2.41 -15.38
C PRO A 385 8.72 -2.05 -14.95
N THR A 386 8.53 -1.51 -13.75
CA THR A 386 7.19 -1.08 -13.29
C THR A 386 6.72 0.17 -14.00
N VAL A 387 7.64 1.03 -14.47
CA VAL A 387 7.32 2.22 -15.27
C VAL A 387 7.02 1.84 -16.72
N PHE A 388 7.90 1.04 -17.36
CA PHE A 388 7.76 0.71 -18.78
C PHE A 388 6.68 -0.33 -19.07
N PHE A 389 6.42 -1.23 -18.14
CA PHE A 389 5.48 -2.34 -18.31
C PHE A 389 4.30 -2.24 -17.32
N PHE A 390 3.90 -1.01 -16.98
CA PHE A 390 2.77 -0.75 -16.08
C PHE A 390 1.48 -1.39 -16.61
N LYS A 391 1.14 -1.11 -17.87
CA LYS A 391 -0.06 -1.67 -18.54
C LYS A 391 -0.02 -3.21 -18.63
N GLN A 392 1.17 -3.82 -18.67
CA GLN A 392 1.34 -5.27 -18.67
C GLN A 392 1.26 -5.88 -17.26
N GLY A 393 0.93 -5.09 -16.25
CA GLY A 393 0.70 -5.52 -14.87
C GLY A 393 1.98 -5.91 -14.10
N VAL A 394 3.16 -5.43 -14.50
CA VAL A 394 4.42 -5.68 -13.76
C VAL A 394 4.40 -4.97 -12.41
N PHE A 395 3.77 -3.80 -12.35
CA PHE A 395 3.56 -3.06 -11.10
C PHE A 395 2.76 -3.89 -10.08
N ASP A 396 1.60 -4.40 -10.49
CA ASP A 396 0.73 -5.21 -9.63
C ASP A 396 1.39 -6.53 -9.23
N ASP A 397 2.18 -7.13 -10.13
CA ASP A 397 2.93 -8.34 -9.85
C ASP A 397 4.04 -8.11 -8.81
N TYR A 398 4.71 -6.95 -8.83
CA TYR A 398 5.67 -6.56 -7.79
C TYR A 398 4.99 -6.33 -6.44
N ASP A 399 3.86 -5.64 -6.42
CA ASP A 399 3.06 -5.44 -5.19
C ASP A 399 2.60 -6.78 -4.61
N TYR A 400 2.14 -7.68 -5.49
CA TYR A 400 1.74 -9.02 -5.07
C TYR A 400 2.90 -9.80 -4.42
N TRP A 401 4.07 -9.91 -5.09
CA TRP A 401 5.17 -10.72 -4.59
C TRP A 401 5.93 -10.09 -3.42
N ALA A 402 6.18 -8.79 -3.47
CA ALA A 402 6.91 -8.09 -2.44
C ALA A 402 6.02 -7.51 -1.35
N GLY A 403 4.94 -6.82 -1.73
CA GLY A 403 4.04 -6.12 -0.80
C GLY A 403 3.02 -7.03 -0.12
N THR A 404 2.76 -8.23 -0.67
CA THR A 404 1.79 -9.16 -0.07
C THR A 404 2.46 -10.47 0.36
N VAL A 405 2.98 -11.27 -0.56
CA VAL A 405 3.49 -12.61 -0.26
C VAL A 405 4.72 -12.57 0.66
N SER A 406 5.71 -11.74 0.31
CA SER A 406 6.96 -11.63 1.10
C SER A 406 6.69 -11.08 2.50
N LEU A 407 5.81 -10.09 2.61
CA LEU A 407 5.44 -9.43 3.87
C LEU A 407 4.76 -10.42 4.83
N VAL A 408 3.73 -11.13 4.37
CA VAL A 408 3.01 -12.11 5.17
C VAL A 408 3.93 -13.26 5.59
N ALA A 409 4.77 -13.75 4.66
CA ALA A 409 5.75 -14.81 4.97
C ALA A 409 6.74 -14.38 6.06
N PHE A 410 7.30 -13.16 5.95
CA PHE A 410 8.25 -12.66 6.94
C PHE A 410 7.59 -12.48 8.30
N ALA A 411 6.40 -11.82 8.35
CA ALA A 411 5.63 -11.63 9.58
C ALA A 411 5.32 -12.97 10.28
N PHE A 412 4.91 -13.98 9.53
CA PHE A 412 4.62 -15.31 10.08
C PHE A 412 5.87 -15.94 10.71
N PHE A 413 7.01 -15.95 10.00
CA PHE A 413 8.24 -16.57 10.51
C PHE A 413 8.83 -15.79 11.69
N GLU A 414 8.79 -14.46 11.69
CA GLU A 414 9.31 -13.65 12.80
C GLU A 414 8.50 -13.82 14.08
N VAL A 415 7.17 -13.93 13.98
CA VAL A 415 6.31 -14.15 15.13
C VAL A 415 6.58 -15.53 15.76
N ILE A 416 6.73 -16.58 14.95
CA ILE A 416 7.13 -17.90 15.44
C ILE A 416 8.51 -17.84 16.10
N LEU A 417 9.47 -17.19 15.45
CA LEU A 417 10.81 -17.02 15.98
C LEU A 417 10.79 -16.32 17.34
N PHE A 418 10.09 -15.19 17.45
CA PHE A 418 10.03 -14.42 18.68
C PHE A 418 9.25 -15.12 19.78
N SER A 419 8.06 -15.62 19.48
CA SER A 419 7.12 -16.12 20.49
C SER A 419 7.48 -17.53 20.97
N TRP A 420 7.95 -18.41 20.07
CA TRP A 420 8.17 -19.81 20.39
C TRP A 420 9.65 -20.20 20.48
N ILE A 421 10.50 -19.76 19.56
CA ILE A 421 11.90 -20.17 19.49
C ILE A 421 12.78 -19.34 20.43
N PHE A 422 12.75 -18.02 20.33
CA PHE A 422 13.41 -17.10 21.27
C PHE A 422 12.77 -17.19 22.65
N GLY A 423 11.45 -17.33 22.66
CA GLY A 423 10.60 -17.57 23.80
C GLY A 423 9.97 -16.30 24.34
N ILE A 424 8.63 -16.35 24.44
CA ILE A 424 7.80 -15.21 24.84
C ILE A 424 8.21 -14.57 26.18
N ASN A 425 8.76 -15.32 27.14
CA ASN A 425 9.19 -14.76 28.41
C ASN A 425 10.36 -13.79 28.24
N LYS A 426 11.37 -14.17 27.45
CA LYS A 426 12.52 -13.30 27.14
C LYS A 426 12.08 -12.07 26.33
N GLY A 427 11.19 -12.29 25.35
CA GLY A 427 10.61 -11.22 24.55
C GLY A 427 9.80 -10.25 25.40
N TRP A 428 9.00 -10.76 26.33
CA TRP A 428 8.22 -9.98 27.26
C TRP A 428 9.06 -9.15 28.23
N ASP A 429 10.14 -9.72 28.73
CA ASP A 429 11.10 -9.01 29.58
C ASP A 429 11.81 -7.91 28.79
N GLU A 430 12.12 -8.17 27.51
CA GLU A 430 12.68 -7.15 26.63
C GLU A 430 11.69 -6.03 26.37
N LEU A 431 10.44 -6.33 26.03
CA LEU A 431 9.38 -5.34 25.79
C LEU A 431 9.18 -4.40 26.98
N ASN A 432 9.12 -4.97 28.19
CA ASN A 432 8.88 -4.20 29.43
C ASN A 432 10.14 -3.54 30.01
N ARG A 433 11.30 -3.73 29.40
CA ARG A 433 12.54 -3.08 29.85
C ARG A 433 12.48 -1.59 29.61
N GLY A 434 12.49 -0.80 30.68
CA GLY A 434 12.41 0.65 30.65
C GLY A 434 11.01 1.20 30.36
N SER A 435 9.97 0.36 30.42
CA SER A 435 8.59 0.79 30.24
C SER A 435 8.10 1.64 31.40
N ASP A 436 7.55 2.80 31.08
CA ASP A 436 6.87 3.69 32.04
C ASP A 436 5.50 3.10 32.47
N ILE A 437 4.86 2.36 31.56
CA ILE A 437 3.56 1.72 31.77
C ILE A 437 3.70 0.21 31.53
N LYS A 438 3.18 -0.58 32.49
CA LYS A 438 3.16 -2.05 32.35
C LYS A 438 2.13 -2.47 31.30
N ILE A 439 2.59 -3.23 30.32
CA ILE A 439 1.72 -3.79 29.28
C ILE A 439 0.81 -4.86 29.91
N PRO A 440 -0.51 -4.87 29.61
CA PRO A 440 -1.42 -5.90 30.09
C PRO A 440 -0.99 -7.31 29.69
N LEU A 441 -1.06 -8.26 30.64
CA LEU A 441 -0.68 -9.67 30.39
C LEU A 441 -1.48 -10.34 29.27
N PHE A 442 -2.65 -9.79 28.94
CA PHE A 442 -3.44 -10.16 27.78
C PHE A 442 -2.58 -10.20 26.50
N PHE A 443 -1.77 -9.18 26.25
CA PHE A 443 -0.91 -9.13 25.07
C PHE A 443 0.17 -10.23 25.05
N LYS A 444 0.66 -10.66 26.22
CA LYS A 444 1.58 -11.78 26.30
C LYS A 444 0.93 -13.09 25.81
N PHE A 445 -0.33 -13.31 26.19
CA PHE A 445 -1.12 -14.45 25.71
C PHE A 445 -1.37 -14.34 24.19
N VAL A 446 -1.80 -13.16 23.72
CA VAL A 446 -2.08 -12.91 22.31
C VAL A 446 -0.83 -13.12 21.45
N MET A 447 0.32 -12.54 21.81
CA MET A 447 1.58 -12.72 21.11
C MET A 447 2.04 -14.18 21.05
N LYS A 448 1.75 -14.97 22.09
CA LYS A 448 2.19 -16.36 22.16
C LYS A 448 1.30 -17.32 21.36
N TYR A 449 0.00 -17.08 21.33
CA TYR A 449 -0.96 -18.06 20.81
C TYR A 449 -1.85 -17.51 19.70
N VAL A 450 -2.43 -16.33 19.88
CA VAL A 450 -3.45 -15.79 18.97
C VAL A 450 -2.79 -15.28 17.68
N THR A 451 -1.83 -14.37 17.80
CA THR A 451 -1.16 -13.77 16.63
C THR A 451 -0.48 -14.82 15.73
N PRO A 452 0.30 -15.81 16.25
CA PRO A 452 0.89 -16.85 15.39
C PRO A 452 -0.14 -17.69 14.64
N VAL A 453 -1.29 -18.00 15.27
CA VAL A 453 -2.36 -18.79 14.65
C VAL A 453 -3.06 -17.97 13.55
N LEU A 454 -3.40 -16.71 13.82
CA LEU A 454 -4.02 -15.83 12.82
C LEU A 454 -3.09 -15.61 11.62
N LEU A 455 -1.80 -15.36 11.86
CA LEU A 455 -0.81 -15.22 10.79
C LEU A 455 -0.62 -16.51 10.00
N GLY A 456 -0.60 -17.65 10.69
CA GLY A 456 -0.56 -18.96 10.04
C GLY A 456 -1.77 -19.14 9.13
N PHE A 457 -2.97 -18.78 9.60
CA PHE A 457 -4.17 -18.84 8.77
C PHE A 457 -4.05 -17.95 7.52
N VAL A 458 -3.64 -16.70 7.66
CA VAL A 458 -3.43 -15.78 6.52
C VAL A 458 -2.38 -16.33 5.56
N PHE A 459 -1.24 -16.81 6.07
CA PHE A 459 -0.18 -17.36 5.24
C PHE A 459 -0.61 -18.61 4.46
N PHE A 460 -1.25 -19.57 5.12
CA PHE A 460 -1.67 -20.80 4.45
C PHE A 460 -2.85 -20.60 3.51
N SER A 461 -3.75 -19.64 3.80
CA SER A 461 -4.86 -19.30 2.91
C SER A 461 -4.40 -18.60 1.63
N SER A 462 -3.20 -17.99 1.60
CA SER A 462 -2.65 -17.36 0.39
C SER A 462 -1.95 -18.36 -0.56
N LEU A 463 -1.71 -19.60 -0.15
CA LEU A 463 -1.00 -20.59 -0.99
C LEU A 463 -1.71 -20.94 -2.31
N PRO A 464 -3.04 -21.10 -2.36
CA PRO A 464 -3.76 -21.31 -3.63
C PRO A 464 -3.53 -20.15 -4.61
N ASP A 465 -3.65 -18.90 -4.15
CA ASP A 465 -3.44 -17.70 -4.98
C ASP A 465 -2.00 -17.63 -5.51
N ILE A 466 -1.02 -18.03 -4.68
CA ILE A 466 0.39 -18.14 -5.09
C ILE A 466 0.54 -19.14 -6.23
N TYR A 467 -0.11 -20.31 -6.11
CA TYR A 467 -0.07 -21.33 -7.16
C TYR A 467 -0.71 -20.85 -8.45
N ASP A 468 -1.87 -20.21 -8.37
CA ASP A 468 -2.57 -19.67 -9.54
C ASP A 468 -1.75 -18.58 -10.24
N ASN A 469 -1.15 -17.65 -9.48
CA ASN A 469 -0.25 -16.64 -10.04
C ASN A 469 1.00 -17.20 -10.72
N LEU A 470 1.56 -18.30 -10.19
CA LEU A 470 2.73 -18.95 -10.79
C LEU A 470 2.39 -19.73 -12.08
N THR A 471 1.18 -20.28 -12.15
CA THR A 471 0.75 -21.12 -13.26
C THR A 471 0.02 -20.37 -14.36
N HIS A 472 -0.21 -19.06 -14.18
CA HIS A 472 -0.91 -18.23 -15.17
C HIS A 472 -0.22 -18.29 -16.54
N LYS A 473 -1.01 -18.57 -17.58
CA LYS A 473 -0.51 -18.73 -18.95
C LYS A 473 -0.67 -17.44 -19.75
N ASN A 474 0.22 -17.24 -20.72
CA ASN A 474 0.02 -16.20 -21.74
C ASN A 474 -1.31 -16.43 -22.46
N THR A 475 -2.04 -15.36 -22.68
CA THR A 475 -3.31 -15.37 -23.41
C THR A 475 -3.22 -14.44 -24.62
N TYR A 476 -4.15 -14.57 -25.53
CA TYR A 476 -4.35 -13.57 -26.57
C TYR A 476 -4.89 -12.27 -25.92
N ASN A 477 -4.59 -11.12 -26.51
CA ASN A 477 -5.19 -9.83 -26.12
C ASN A 477 -6.66 -9.81 -26.53
N ASN A 478 -7.44 -10.67 -25.89
CA ASN A 478 -8.86 -10.79 -26.10
C ASN A 478 -9.56 -9.82 -25.13
N SER A 479 -10.57 -9.14 -25.62
CA SER A 479 -11.49 -8.46 -24.76
C SER A 479 -12.62 -9.42 -24.40
N SER A 480 -12.88 -9.60 -23.12
CA SER A 480 -13.97 -10.41 -22.63
C SER A 480 -15.07 -9.55 -22.06
N PHE A 481 -16.30 -10.04 -22.10
CA PHE A 481 -17.41 -9.37 -21.45
C PHE A 481 -17.21 -9.39 -19.93
N ALA A 482 -17.39 -8.23 -19.29
CA ALA A 482 -17.21 -8.04 -17.85
C ALA A 482 -15.75 -8.13 -17.34
N ASP A 483 -14.74 -7.89 -18.21
CA ASP A 483 -13.35 -7.75 -17.77
C ASP A 483 -13.14 -6.54 -16.83
N GLU A 484 -12.18 -6.69 -15.92
CA GLU A 484 -11.64 -5.72 -14.95
C GLU A 484 -12.58 -5.27 -13.83
N TYR A 485 -13.64 -4.55 -14.10
CA TYR A 485 -14.49 -3.94 -13.06
C TYR A 485 -15.74 -4.76 -12.76
N TYR A 486 -16.26 -5.45 -13.76
CA TYR A 486 -17.47 -6.26 -13.64
C TYR A 486 -17.16 -7.71 -13.22
N ALA A 487 -15.95 -8.21 -13.48
CA ALA A 487 -15.56 -9.57 -13.13
C ALA A 487 -15.61 -9.83 -11.60
N GLU A 488 -15.21 -8.87 -10.76
CA GLU A 488 -15.32 -9.02 -9.31
C GLU A 488 -16.77 -8.95 -8.82
N LYS A 489 -17.60 -8.14 -9.47
CA LYS A 489 -19.00 -7.91 -9.07
C LYS A 489 -19.93 -9.02 -9.58
N PHE A 490 -19.68 -9.57 -10.77
CA PHE A 490 -20.52 -10.56 -11.43
C PHE A 490 -19.96 -11.98 -11.38
N ALA A 491 -18.72 -12.20 -10.97
CA ALA A 491 -18.16 -13.55 -10.77
C ALA A 491 -18.91 -14.36 -9.68
N SER A 492 -19.77 -13.72 -8.89
CA SER A 492 -20.64 -14.37 -7.91
C SER A 492 -22.02 -14.73 -8.45
N GLU A 493 -22.42 -14.29 -9.66
CA GLU A 493 -23.70 -14.60 -10.29
C GLU A 493 -23.46 -15.57 -11.47
N GLU A 494 -23.64 -16.86 -11.23
CA GLU A 494 -23.47 -17.92 -12.24
C GLU A 494 -24.37 -17.76 -13.49
N ASP A 495 -25.39 -16.89 -13.46
CA ASP A 495 -26.41 -16.73 -14.50
C ASP A 495 -26.48 -15.33 -15.13
N PHE A 496 -25.45 -14.46 -14.94
CA PHE A 496 -25.47 -13.14 -15.55
C PHE A 496 -25.33 -13.22 -17.08
N GLU A 497 -26.35 -12.77 -17.79
CA GLU A 497 -26.38 -12.73 -19.26
C GLU A 497 -26.59 -11.28 -19.75
N ALA A 498 -25.83 -10.90 -20.78
CA ALA A 498 -26.01 -9.65 -21.51
C ALA A 498 -26.31 -9.93 -23.00
N VAL A 499 -27.00 -9.01 -23.64
CA VAL A 499 -27.34 -9.13 -25.08
C VAL A 499 -26.60 -8.05 -25.84
N ALA A 500 -25.89 -8.43 -26.91
CA ALA A 500 -25.25 -7.48 -27.81
C ALA A 500 -26.32 -6.69 -28.57
N SER A 501 -26.55 -5.43 -28.18
CA SER A 501 -27.60 -4.56 -28.75
C SER A 501 -27.12 -3.81 -30.00
N ALA A 502 -25.83 -3.46 -30.08
CA ALA A 502 -25.21 -2.83 -31.26
C ALA A 502 -23.80 -3.37 -31.43
N VAL A 503 -23.41 -3.68 -32.67
CA VAL A 503 -22.08 -4.22 -33.02
C VAL A 503 -21.53 -3.45 -34.21
N THR A 504 -20.31 -2.94 -34.08
CA THR A 504 -19.51 -2.34 -35.13
C THR A 504 -18.20 -3.10 -35.32
N GLU A 505 -17.36 -2.68 -36.24
CA GLU A 505 -16.02 -3.28 -36.42
C GLU A 505 -15.08 -3.01 -35.21
N THR A 506 -15.31 -1.94 -34.48
CA THR A 506 -14.43 -1.44 -33.41
C THR A 506 -15.12 -1.33 -32.04
N SER A 507 -16.40 -1.62 -31.95
CA SER A 507 -17.14 -1.54 -30.69
C SER A 507 -18.33 -2.49 -30.62
N VAL A 508 -18.71 -2.86 -29.41
CA VAL A 508 -19.94 -3.61 -29.12
C VAL A 508 -20.63 -2.99 -27.92
N THR A 509 -21.93 -2.74 -28.05
CA THR A 509 -22.77 -2.31 -26.93
C THR A 509 -23.61 -3.48 -26.44
N PHE A 510 -23.54 -3.77 -25.16
CA PHE A 510 -24.36 -4.78 -24.50
C PHE A 510 -25.47 -4.11 -23.67
N ALA A 511 -26.66 -4.68 -23.70
CA ALA A 511 -27.76 -4.36 -22.82
C ALA A 511 -27.93 -5.50 -21.82
N PHE A 512 -28.10 -5.18 -20.54
CA PHE A 512 -28.21 -6.14 -19.44
C PHE A 512 -28.92 -5.52 -18.25
N THR A 513 -29.47 -6.39 -17.39
CA THR A 513 -29.98 -5.99 -16.08
C THR A 513 -28.79 -5.90 -15.11
N ASN A 514 -28.55 -4.72 -14.57
CA ASN A 514 -27.49 -4.49 -13.60
C ASN A 514 -28.08 -4.33 -12.20
N THR A 515 -27.27 -4.66 -11.19
CA THR A 515 -27.58 -4.40 -9.79
C THR A 515 -26.60 -3.36 -9.26
N ARG A 516 -27.12 -2.35 -8.58
CA ARG A 516 -26.30 -1.40 -7.85
C ARG A 516 -26.61 -1.42 -6.38
N MET A 517 -25.59 -1.27 -5.58
CA MET A 517 -25.78 -1.05 -4.16
C MET A 517 -26.21 0.39 -3.94
N LYS A 518 -27.34 0.57 -3.23
CA LYS A 518 -27.87 1.88 -2.87
C LYS A 518 -28.01 1.95 -1.36
N TYR A 519 -27.59 3.06 -0.79
CA TYR A 519 -27.75 3.27 0.64
C TYR A 519 -29.16 3.79 0.93
N ASP A 520 -29.99 2.96 1.59
CA ASP A 520 -31.30 3.37 2.10
C ASP A 520 -31.10 4.17 3.39
N LYS A 521 -31.30 5.48 3.29
CA LYS A 521 -31.16 6.42 4.42
C LYS A 521 -32.17 6.15 5.54
N VAL A 522 -33.36 5.61 5.22
CA VAL A 522 -34.41 5.31 6.21
C VAL A 522 -34.10 4.05 6.97
N ALA A 523 -33.69 3.00 6.24
CA ALA A 523 -33.31 1.72 6.83
C ALA A 523 -31.87 1.68 7.35
N SER A 524 -31.06 2.72 7.05
CA SER A 524 -29.64 2.81 7.37
C SER A 524 -28.85 1.57 6.92
N LYS A 525 -29.20 0.99 5.77
CA LYS A 525 -28.56 -0.20 5.24
C LYS A 525 -28.38 -0.12 3.72
N MET A 526 -27.43 -0.91 3.21
CA MET A 526 -27.27 -1.12 1.79
C MET A 526 -28.40 -2.02 1.27
N ILE A 527 -29.02 -1.61 0.17
CA ILE A 527 -30.00 -2.38 -0.58
C ILE A 527 -29.51 -2.57 -2.01
N GLU A 528 -29.84 -3.70 -2.61
CA GLU A 528 -29.63 -3.92 -4.03
C GLU A 528 -30.82 -3.35 -4.82
N GLU A 529 -30.50 -2.53 -5.82
CA GLU A 529 -31.48 -2.01 -6.78
C GLU A 529 -31.12 -2.53 -8.16
N THR A 530 -32.04 -3.23 -8.82
CA THR A 530 -31.87 -3.70 -10.20
C THR A 530 -32.36 -2.66 -11.19
N PHE A 531 -31.63 -2.46 -12.28
CA PHE A 531 -31.99 -1.53 -13.36
C PHE A 531 -31.46 -2.02 -14.70
N GLU A 532 -32.11 -1.63 -15.79
CA GLU A 532 -31.59 -1.87 -17.14
C GLU A 532 -30.40 -0.94 -17.40
N ASP A 533 -29.32 -1.53 -17.87
CA ASP A 533 -28.07 -0.82 -18.14
C ASP A 533 -27.51 -1.23 -19.50
N SER A 534 -26.59 -0.41 -20.02
CA SER A 534 -25.88 -0.74 -21.24
C SER A 534 -24.43 -0.30 -21.15
N LYS A 535 -23.54 -1.11 -21.70
CA LYS A 535 -22.11 -0.80 -21.77
C LYS A 535 -21.58 -0.99 -23.17
N THR A 536 -20.87 0.02 -23.65
CA THR A 536 -20.14 -0.04 -24.92
C THR A 536 -18.67 -0.36 -24.65
N TYR A 537 -18.20 -1.39 -25.31
CA TYR A 537 -16.78 -1.78 -25.33
C TYR A 537 -16.17 -1.27 -26.63
N GLU A 538 -15.13 -0.47 -26.54
CA GLU A 538 -14.30 -0.06 -27.68
C GLU A 538 -13.05 -0.94 -27.74
N PHE A 539 -12.69 -1.41 -28.93
CA PHE A 539 -11.60 -2.35 -29.11
C PHE A 539 -10.37 -1.69 -29.69
N GLU A 540 -9.20 -2.16 -29.23
CA GLU A 540 -7.92 -1.69 -29.72
C GLU A 540 -7.69 -2.09 -31.19
N LYS A 541 -6.86 -1.33 -31.88
CA LYS A 541 -6.45 -1.64 -33.25
C LYS A 541 -5.81 -3.03 -33.32
N GLY A 542 -6.36 -3.90 -34.16
CA GLY A 542 -5.92 -5.29 -34.30
C GLY A 542 -6.83 -6.32 -33.63
N GLN A 543 -7.73 -5.91 -32.78
CA GLN A 543 -8.76 -6.81 -32.25
C GLN A 543 -9.88 -7.01 -33.28
N ARG A 544 -10.40 -8.23 -33.36
CA ARG A 544 -11.57 -8.57 -34.22
C ARG A 544 -12.75 -8.94 -33.36
N VAL A 545 -13.85 -8.25 -33.55
CA VAL A 545 -15.12 -8.53 -32.86
C VAL A 545 -15.59 -9.94 -33.21
N THR A 546 -15.98 -10.71 -32.19
CA THR A 546 -16.40 -12.12 -32.35
C THR A 546 -17.89 -12.34 -32.15
N VAL A 547 -18.59 -11.35 -31.60
CA VAL A 547 -20.04 -11.40 -31.32
C VAL A 547 -20.83 -10.66 -32.40
N LYS A 548 -22.08 -11.03 -32.58
CA LYS A 548 -23.05 -10.41 -33.49
C LYS A 548 -24.18 -9.76 -32.69
N ALA A 549 -24.86 -8.81 -33.30
CA ALA A 549 -26.06 -8.21 -32.69
C ALA A 549 -27.10 -9.31 -32.39
N GLY A 550 -27.61 -9.32 -31.17
CA GLY A 550 -28.53 -10.32 -30.65
C GLY A 550 -27.86 -11.51 -29.95
N ASP A 551 -26.52 -11.65 -30.02
CA ASP A 551 -25.83 -12.70 -29.27
C ASP A 551 -25.93 -12.45 -27.77
N LYS A 552 -26.14 -13.54 -27.01
CA LYS A 552 -26.07 -13.54 -25.56
C LYS A 552 -24.68 -13.91 -25.12
N VAL A 553 -24.15 -13.15 -24.17
CA VAL A 553 -22.83 -13.39 -23.57
C VAL A 553 -22.92 -13.48 -22.06
N LYS A 554 -22.05 -14.29 -21.49
CA LYS A 554 -21.86 -14.41 -20.03
C LYS A 554 -20.56 -13.71 -19.62
N ALA A 555 -20.43 -13.40 -18.32
CA ALA A 555 -19.19 -12.87 -17.77
C ALA A 555 -18.01 -13.80 -18.11
N GLY A 556 -16.94 -13.21 -18.67
CA GLY A 556 -15.76 -13.95 -19.15
C GLY A 556 -15.81 -14.42 -20.60
N ASP A 557 -16.95 -14.33 -21.30
CA ASP A 557 -17.02 -14.66 -22.72
C ASP A 557 -16.20 -13.69 -23.57
N VAL A 558 -15.41 -14.24 -24.51
CA VAL A 558 -14.56 -13.44 -25.41
C VAL A 558 -15.43 -12.73 -26.44
N ILE A 559 -15.46 -11.40 -26.41
CA ILE A 559 -16.24 -10.54 -27.30
C ILE A 559 -15.42 -9.96 -28.46
N ALA A 560 -14.11 -9.84 -28.28
CA ALA A 560 -13.17 -9.55 -29.37
C ALA A 560 -11.89 -10.34 -29.20
N LYS A 561 -11.36 -10.88 -30.30
CA LYS A 561 -10.08 -11.61 -30.36
C LYS A 561 -8.99 -10.68 -30.84
N GLY A 562 -7.92 -10.58 -30.07
CA GLY A 562 -6.75 -9.79 -30.36
C GLY A 562 -5.50 -10.60 -30.64
N GLU A 563 -4.38 -9.92 -30.71
CA GLU A 563 -3.08 -10.53 -30.85
C GLU A 563 -2.65 -11.24 -29.56
N PHE A 564 -1.69 -12.18 -29.68
CA PHE A 564 -1.13 -12.88 -28.52
C PHE A 564 -0.41 -11.90 -27.58
N THR A 565 -0.80 -11.87 -26.30
CA THR A 565 -0.17 -10.97 -25.33
C THR A 565 1.03 -11.63 -24.67
N ASN A 566 2.11 -10.86 -24.56
CA ASN A 566 3.28 -11.25 -23.80
C ASN A 566 3.25 -10.72 -22.34
N ALA A 567 2.08 -10.45 -21.77
CA ALA A 567 1.97 -9.89 -20.42
C ALA A 567 2.70 -10.78 -19.39
N VAL A 568 2.53 -12.10 -19.47
CA VAL A 568 3.25 -13.05 -18.61
C VAL A 568 4.76 -13.02 -18.87
N PHE A 569 5.21 -12.74 -20.09
CA PHE A 569 6.63 -12.57 -20.38
C PHE A 569 7.23 -11.39 -19.60
N TYR A 570 6.58 -10.23 -19.62
CA TYR A 570 7.03 -9.05 -18.88
C TYR A 570 6.97 -9.26 -17.38
N LYS A 571 5.89 -9.86 -16.86
CA LYS A 571 5.79 -10.27 -15.45
C LYS A 571 6.91 -11.23 -15.05
N ASN A 572 7.22 -12.22 -15.88
CA ASN A 572 8.31 -13.17 -15.61
C ASN A 572 9.70 -12.51 -15.62
N ILE A 573 9.93 -11.48 -16.44
CA ILE A 573 11.15 -10.67 -16.34
C ILE A 573 11.21 -10.00 -14.97
N GLY A 574 10.13 -9.37 -14.52
CA GLY A 574 10.04 -8.77 -13.20
C GLY A 574 10.30 -9.78 -12.08
N ARG A 575 9.63 -10.93 -12.11
CA ARG A 575 9.83 -12.04 -11.16
C ARG A 575 11.27 -12.53 -11.11
N LEU A 576 11.88 -12.69 -12.28
CA LEU A 576 13.29 -13.08 -12.38
C LEU A 576 14.21 -12.03 -11.71
N MET A 577 13.95 -10.75 -11.92
CA MET A 577 14.71 -9.68 -11.27
C MET A 577 14.54 -9.72 -9.75
N LEU A 578 13.33 -9.97 -9.24
CA LEU A 578 13.08 -10.16 -7.80
C LEU A 578 13.81 -11.39 -7.25
N LEU A 579 13.79 -12.51 -7.97
CA LEU A 579 14.52 -13.72 -7.57
C LEU A 579 16.04 -13.51 -7.55
N ILE A 580 16.57 -12.80 -8.55
CA ILE A 580 18.01 -12.43 -8.60
C ILE A 580 18.35 -11.54 -7.39
N LEU A 581 17.51 -10.55 -7.08
CA LEU A 581 17.69 -9.70 -5.90
C LEU A 581 17.72 -10.52 -4.62
N PHE A 582 16.73 -11.41 -4.42
CA PHE A 582 16.66 -12.27 -3.25
C PHE A 582 17.90 -13.14 -3.11
N GLY A 583 18.31 -13.83 -4.18
CA GLY A 583 19.53 -14.64 -4.24
C GLY A 583 20.80 -13.83 -3.97
N PHE A 584 20.88 -12.62 -4.53
CA PHE A 584 22.00 -11.70 -4.30
C PHE A 584 22.12 -11.32 -2.81
N ILE A 585 21.02 -10.99 -2.15
CA ILE A 585 21.02 -10.67 -0.71
C ILE A 585 21.41 -11.90 0.11
N CYS A 586 20.92 -13.11 -0.24
CA CYS A 586 21.35 -14.36 0.40
C CYS A 586 22.87 -14.57 0.30
N ILE A 587 23.46 -14.32 -0.86
CA ILE A 587 24.92 -14.41 -1.07
C ILE A 587 25.64 -13.38 -0.20
N LEU A 588 25.17 -12.14 -0.15
CA LEU A 588 25.77 -11.11 0.70
C LEU A 588 25.71 -11.48 2.19
N VAL A 589 24.59 -12.04 2.66
CA VAL A 589 24.46 -12.54 4.04
C VAL A 589 25.42 -13.69 4.31
N TYR A 590 25.60 -14.61 3.35
CA TYR A 590 26.59 -15.70 3.47
C TYR A 590 28.03 -15.18 3.55
N VAL A 591 28.39 -14.22 2.67
CA VAL A 591 29.73 -13.59 2.69
C VAL A 591 29.97 -12.86 4.02
N ALA A 592 28.98 -12.10 4.48
CA ALA A 592 29.05 -11.41 5.75
C ALA A 592 29.19 -12.37 6.95
N TYR A 593 28.46 -13.48 6.94
CA TYR A 593 28.58 -14.53 7.97
C TYR A 593 29.99 -15.14 8.02
N ASN A 594 30.56 -15.49 6.88
CA ASN A 594 31.92 -16.03 6.81
C ASN A 594 32.96 -15.02 7.30
N LYS A 595 32.76 -13.72 7.00
CA LYS A 595 33.62 -12.65 7.52
C LYS A 595 33.51 -12.53 9.04
N ARG A 596 32.31 -12.55 9.61
CA ARG A 596 32.07 -12.52 11.06
C ARG A 596 32.72 -13.71 11.76
N ASN A 597 32.66 -14.92 11.17
CA ASN A 597 33.29 -16.10 11.70
C ASN A 597 34.82 -15.92 11.78
N ARG A 598 35.46 -15.39 10.73
CA ARG A 598 36.90 -15.13 10.68
C ARG A 598 37.33 -14.06 11.69
N GLU A 599 36.48 -13.07 11.94
CA GLU A 599 36.72 -11.99 12.90
C GLU A 599 36.37 -12.37 14.36
N GLY A 600 35.88 -13.59 14.61
CA GLY A 600 35.45 -14.03 15.94
C GLY A 600 34.20 -13.29 16.46
N ARG A 601 33.42 -12.65 15.57
CA ARG A 601 32.21 -11.86 15.90
C ARG A 601 30.95 -12.73 15.96
N VAL A 602 31.03 -13.98 15.58
CA VAL A 602 29.92 -14.94 15.77
C VAL A 602 30.12 -15.52 17.15
N SER A 603 29.25 -15.19 18.09
CA SER A 603 29.22 -15.83 19.40
C SER A 603 28.84 -17.31 19.21
N ASN A 604 29.78 -18.22 19.51
CA ASN A 604 29.54 -19.66 19.55
C ASN A 604 28.36 -20.03 20.45
#